data_8acb2e21a15e575486b91d07360982ff
#
_entry.id   8acb2e21a15e575486b91d07360982ff
#
_cell.length_a   1.000
_cell.length_b   1.000
_cell.length_c   1.000
_cell.angle_alpha   90.00
_cell.angle_beta   90.00
_cell.angle_gamma   90.00
#
_symmetry.space_group_name_H-M   'P 1'
#
loop_
_entity.id
_entity.type
_entity.pdbx_description
1 polymer ?
#
loop_
_entity_poly.entity_id
_entity_poly.type
_entity_poly.pdbx_seq_one_letter_code
_entity_poly.pdbx_strand_id
1 'polypeptide(L)'
;TAVWGSQQPNLISDSINDGVFSIWYGKGPGVDRSGDAFKHANSAGTNKNGGVLALLGDDHTAKSSTLAHQSEFAMLDAQIPVLNPSNIYDLLEYGLFGWELSRFSGLWVSMKCITSIIDSTASIQVDEESFNFIKPELRKEQLDVHIRPYDNMLEQEKRIPSLKLPLAVEFAKKNNINKVIWNNGFKN
;
A
#
# COMPACT_ATOMS: atom_id res chain seq x y z
N THR A 1 -10.68 9.92 -6.04
CA THR A 1 -10.19 11.31 -6.16
C THR A 1 -9.90 11.95 -4.80
N ALA A 2 -10.80 11.88 -3.78
CA ALA A 2 -10.58 12.52 -2.48
C ALA A 2 -9.27 12.08 -1.80
N VAL A 3 -9.01 10.76 -1.73
CA VAL A 3 -7.77 10.20 -1.16
C VAL A 3 -6.54 10.66 -1.94
N TRP A 4 -6.61 10.75 -3.27
CA TRP A 4 -5.51 11.30 -4.07
C TRP A 4 -5.29 12.79 -3.77
N GLY A 5 -6.39 13.58 -3.67
CA GLY A 5 -6.32 14.98 -3.28
C GLY A 5 -5.67 15.19 -1.92
N SER A 6 -5.92 14.30 -0.95
CA SER A 6 -5.31 14.37 0.39
C SER A 6 -3.77 14.23 0.40
N GLN A 7 -3.18 13.74 -0.69
CA GLN A 7 -1.73 13.60 -0.83
C GLN A 7 -1.06 14.86 -1.44
N GLN A 8 -1.81 15.93 -1.63
CA GLN A 8 -1.33 17.15 -2.31
C GLN A 8 -1.16 18.40 -1.41
N PRO A 9 -1.13 18.32 -0.06
CA PRO A 9 -1.00 19.53 0.77
C PRO A 9 0.22 20.38 0.42
N ASN A 10 1.35 19.73 0.12
CA ASN A 10 2.60 20.40 -0.25
C ASN A 10 2.56 21.13 -1.62
N LEU A 11 1.51 20.89 -2.42
CA LEU A 11 1.29 21.57 -3.70
C LEU A 11 0.39 22.81 -3.55
N ILE A 12 -0.15 23.04 -2.35
CA ILE A 12 -1.09 24.13 -2.04
C ILE A 12 -0.40 25.09 -1.07
N SER A 13 -0.27 26.37 -1.45
CA SER A 13 0.45 27.39 -0.68
C SER A 13 -0.10 27.64 0.72
N ASP A 14 -1.40 27.47 0.92
CA ASP A 14 -2.09 27.76 2.18
C ASP A 14 -2.41 26.53 3.01
N SER A 15 -1.76 25.41 2.73
CA SER A 15 -1.96 24.19 3.50
C SER A 15 -1.38 24.33 4.91
N ILE A 16 -2.20 24.03 5.91
CA ILE A 16 -1.81 24.00 7.33
C ILE A 16 -1.29 22.63 7.78
N ASN A 17 -1.40 21.61 6.92
CA ASN A 17 -0.97 20.25 7.20
C ASN A 17 0.28 19.89 6.39
N ASP A 18 1.25 19.28 7.04
CA ASP A 18 2.48 18.81 6.40
C ASP A 18 2.27 17.52 5.60
N GLY A 19 1.22 16.78 5.90
CA GLY A 19 0.84 15.54 5.23
C GLY A 19 -0.40 14.93 5.86
N VAL A 20 -1.05 14.04 5.13
CA VAL A 20 -2.28 13.37 5.56
C VAL A 20 -2.15 11.87 5.34
N PHE A 21 -2.38 11.09 6.39
CA PHE A 21 -2.63 9.67 6.26
C PHE A 21 -4.03 9.44 5.71
N SER A 22 -4.13 8.59 4.71
CA SER A 22 -5.40 8.31 4.08
C SER A 22 -5.64 6.83 3.92
N ILE A 23 -6.91 6.45 4.09
CA ILE A 23 -7.39 5.11 3.76
C ILE A 23 -8.39 5.23 2.62
N TRP A 24 -8.17 4.44 1.57
CA TRP A 24 -9.21 4.07 0.63
C TRP A 24 -9.72 2.68 1.01
N TYR A 25 -11.01 2.45 0.94
CA TYR A 25 -11.56 1.10 1.11
C TYR A 25 -12.69 0.84 0.14
N GLY A 26 -12.75 -0.40 -0.31
CA GLY A 26 -13.80 -0.82 -1.23
C GLY A 26 -13.79 -2.33 -1.42
N LYS A 27 -14.95 -2.85 -1.76
CA LYS A 27 -15.17 -4.21 -2.20
C LYS A 27 -14.64 -4.40 -3.63
N GLY A 28 -14.44 -5.63 -4.08
CA GLY A 28 -13.94 -5.94 -5.43
C GLY A 28 -14.54 -5.11 -6.57
N PRO A 29 -15.89 -4.96 -6.69
CA PRO A 29 -16.47 -4.08 -7.71
C PRO A 29 -16.09 -2.59 -7.56
N GLY A 30 -15.79 -2.13 -6.36
CA GLY A 30 -15.29 -0.79 -6.11
C GLY A 30 -13.84 -0.64 -6.59
N VAL A 31 -13.02 -1.66 -6.41
CA VAL A 31 -11.65 -1.75 -6.95
C VAL A 31 -11.69 -1.66 -8.47
N ASP A 32 -12.50 -2.49 -9.12
CA ASP A 32 -12.62 -2.50 -10.59
C ASP A 32 -13.00 -1.13 -11.15
N ARG A 33 -13.97 -0.46 -10.53
CA ARG A 33 -14.42 0.87 -10.95
C ARG A 33 -13.42 1.99 -10.66
N SER A 34 -12.44 1.75 -9.81
CA SER A 34 -11.43 2.73 -9.41
C SER A 34 -10.09 2.55 -10.13
N GLY A 35 -9.98 1.59 -11.05
CA GLY A 35 -8.71 1.20 -11.68
C GLY A 35 -7.94 2.37 -12.31
N ASP A 36 -8.63 3.21 -13.09
CA ASP A 36 -8.01 4.42 -13.68
C ASP A 36 -7.50 5.39 -12.59
N ALA A 37 -8.33 5.64 -11.57
CA ALA A 37 -7.94 6.51 -10.46
C ALA A 37 -6.75 5.97 -9.67
N PHE A 38 -6.65 4.65 -9.47
CA PHE A 38 -5.50 4.02 -8.83
C PHE A 38 -4.22 4.21 -9.63
N LYS A 39 -4.26 4.00 -10.95
CA LYS A 39 -3.11 4.18 -11.84
C LYS A 39 -2.58 5.61 -11.78
N HIS A 40 -3.45 6.59 -11.97
CA HIS A 40 -3.10 8.01 -11.90
C HIS A 40 -2.56 8.42 -10.53
N ALA A 41 -3.23 8.01 -9.46
CA ALA A 41 -2.84 8.38 -8.11
C ALA A 41 -1.51 7.74 -7.69
N ASN A 42 -1.27 6.48 -8.06
CA ASN A 42 0.00 5.80 -7.78
C ASN A 42 1.15 6.38 -8.60
N SER A 43 0.91 6.74 -9.86
CA SER A 43 1.90 7.43 -10.71
C SER A 43 2.31 8.76 -10.10
N ALA A 44 1.34 9.59 -9.71
CA ALA A 44 1.60 10.86 -9.05
C ALA A 44 2.36 10.67 -7.73
N GLY A 45 2.01 9.66 -6.97
CA GLY A 45 2.66 9.33 -5.71
C GLY A 45 1.96 9.89 -4.47
N THR A 46 2.65 9.80 -3.33
CA THR A 46 2.15 10.24 -2.04
C THR A 46 2.94 11.43 -1.50
N ASN A 47 2.38 12.10 -0.50
CA ASN A 47 3.08 13.15 0.24
C ASN A 47 4.19 12.52 1.11
N LYS A 48 5.29 13.26 1.28
CA LYS A 48 6.44 12.86 2.12
C LYS A 48 6.03 12.53 3.57
N ASN A 49 5.10 13.29 4.12
CA ASN A 49 4.60 13.14 5.48
C ASN A 49 3.19 12.53 5.51
N GLY A 50 2.69 12.07 4.36
CA GLY A 50 1.41 11.41 4.21
C GLY A 50 1.53 9.90 4.08
N GLY A 51 0.79 9.36 3.16
CA GLY A 51 0.75 7.93 2.82
C GLY A 51 -0.66 7.44 2.60
N VAL A 52 -0.80 6.41 1.78
CA VAL A 52 -2.10 5.83 1.44
C VAL A 52 -2.09 4.33 1.61
N LEU A 53 -3.09 3.83 2.32
CA LEU A 53 -3.39 2.40 2.41
C LEU A 53 -4.76 2.14 1.77
N ALA A 54 -4.79 1.28 0.75
CA ALA A 54 -6.02 0.83 0.10
C ALA A 54 -6.44 -0.53 0.65
N LEU A 55 -7.58 -0.58 1.34
CA LEU A 55 -8.15 -1.81 1.88
C LEU A 55 -9.06 -2.46 0.84
N LEU A 56 -8.69 -3.65 0.38
CA LEU A 56 -9.34 -4.38 -0.69
C LEU A 56 -10.25 -5.47 -0.09
N GLY A 57 -11.54 -5.22 -0.05
CA GLY A 57 -12.53 -6.14 0.53
C GLY A 57 -12.87 -7.29 -0.42
N ASP A 58 -12.04 -8.33 -0.41
CA ASP A 58 -12.23 -9.52 -1.23
C ASP A 58 -13.11 -10.56 -0.54
N ASP A 59 -14.05 -11.11 -1.29
CA ASP A 59 -15.00 -12.11 -0.82
C ASP A 59 -14.91 -13.37 -1.71
N HIS A 60 -13.91 -14.20 -1.46
CA HIS A 60 -13.62 -15.39 -2.27
C HIS A 60 -14.75 -16.43 -2.27
N THR A 61 -15.62 -16.39 -1.28
CA THR A 61 -16.79 -17.29 -1.17
C THR A 61 -18.06 -16.67 -1.74
N ALA A 62 -17.99 -15.45 -2.27
CA ALA A 62 -19.07 -14.68 -2.86
C ALA A 62 -20.33 -14.56 -1.95
N LYS A 63 -20.11 -14.48 -0.62
CA LYS A 63 -21.21 -14.34 0.35
C LYS A 63 -22.00 -13.05 0.18
N SER A 64 -21.33 -11.96 -0.17
CA SER A 64 -21.91 -10.63 -0.32
C SER A 64 -21.77 -10.05 -1.72
N SER A 65 -21.23 -10.84 -2.66
CA SER A 65 -21.04 -10.48 -4.08
C SER A 65 -21.58 -11.59 -4.97
N THR A 66 -21.99 -11.27 -6.19
CA THR A 66 -22.37 -12.27 -7.20
C THR A 66 -21.19 -13.04 -7.77
N LEU A 67 -19.98 -12.47 -7.68
CA LEU A 67 -18.73 -13.07 -8.14
C LEU A 67 -17.67 -12.99 -7.03
N ALA A 68 -16.83 -14.01 -6.95
CA ALA A 68 -15.61 -13.94 -6.17
C ALA A 68 -14.64 -12.96 -6.83
N HIS A 69 -14.02 -12.09 -6.02
CA HIS A 69 -13.05 -11.09 -6.48
C HIS A 69 -11.65 -11.44 -5.99
N GLN A 70 -10.66 -11.07 -6.79
CA GLN A 70 -9.24 -11.18 -6.50
C GLN A 70 -8.60 -9.85 -6.89
N SER A 71 -8.70 -8.87 -6.00
CA SER A 71 -8.30 -7.49 -6.26
C SER A 71 -6.79 -7.30 -6.47
N GLU A 72 -5.96 -8.27 -6.07
CA GLU A 72 -4.51 -8.22 -6.26
C GLU A 72 -4.09 -8.08 -7.73
N PHE A 73 -4.85 -8.64 -8.68
CA PHE A 73 -4.54 -8.49 -10.12
C PHE A 73 -4.75 -7.05 -10.61
N ALA A 74 -5.78 -6.37 -10.10
CA ALA A 74 -6.00 -4.96 -10.40
C ALA A 74 -4.88 -4.08 -9.80
N MET A 75 -4.40 -4.43 -8.60
CA MET A 75 -3.29 -3.73 -7.97
C MET A 75 -1.96 -4.00 -8.68
N LEU A 76 -1.73 -5.21 -9.16
CA LEU A 76 -0.57 -5.56 -9.97
C LEU A 76 -0.52 -4.72 -11.26
N ASP A 77 -1.65 -4.60 -11.96
CA ASP A 77 -1.80 -3.76 -13.16
C ASP A 77 -1.56 -2.26 -12.85
N ALA A 78 -2.00 -1.79 -11.67
CA ALA A 78 -1.72 -0.44 -11.20
C ALA A 78 -0.32 -0.27 -10.58
N GLN A 79 0.50 -1.32 -10.50
CA GLN A 79 1.83 -1.33 -9.87
C GLN A 79 1.82 -0.89 -8.41
N ILE A 80 0.77 -1.25 -7.68
CA ILE A 80 0.59 -0.97 -6.26
C ILE A 80 0.96 -2.21 -5.45
N PRO A 81 1.90 -2.15 -4.49
CA PRO A 81 2.23 -3.27 -3.61
C PRO A 81 1.02 -3.78 -2.85
N VAL A 82 0.90 -5.10 -2.70
CA VAL A 82 -0.20 -5.77 -1.99
C VAL A 82 0.31 -6.48 -0.76
N LEU A 83 -0.21 -6.12 0.40
CA LEU A 83 -0.03 -6.84 1.65
C LEU A 83 -1.15 -7.86 1.81
N ASN A 84 -0.79 -9.08 2.21
CA ASN A 84 -1.73 -10.18 2.35
C ASN A 84 -1.68 -10.77 3.77
N PRO A 85 -2.42 -10.17 4.73
CA PRO A 85 -2.47 -10.65 6.10
C PRO A 85 -3.11 -12.03 6.18
N SER A 86 -2.63 -12.87 7.10
CA SER A 86 -3.13 -14.24 7.34
C SER A 86 -3.99 -14.37 8.59
N ASN A 87 -3.97 -13.37 9.47
CA ASN A 87 -4.69 -13.37 10.74
C ASN A 87 -4.91 -11.93 11.24
N ILE A 88 -5.55 -11.78 12.41
CA ILE A 88 -5.89 -10.49 13.02
C ILE A 88 -4.63 -9.68 13.41
N TYR A 89 -3.58 -10.34 13.89
CA TYR A 89 -2.33 -9.65 14.22
C TYR A 89 -1.67 -9.06 12.98
N ASP A 90 -1.63 -9.83 11.88
CA ASP A 90 -1.09 -9.35 10.61
C ASP A 90 -1.89 -8.15 10.06
N LEU A 91 -3.21 -8.09 10.28
CA LEU A 91 -4.02 -6.94 9.87
C LEU A 91 -3.53 -5.65 10.54
N LEU A 92 -3.21 -5.70 11.82
CA LEU A 92 -2.68 -4.56 12.57
C LEU A 92 -1.24 -4.22 12.13
N GLU A 93 -0.35 -5.22 12.13
CA GLU A 93 1.05 -5.07 11.74
C GLU A 93 1.18 -4.53 10.31
N TYR A 94 0.47 -5.16 9.36
CA TYR A 94 0.54 -4.77 7.95
C TYR A 94 -0.16 -3.45 7.65
N GLY A 95 -1.15 -3.08 8.45
CA GLY A 95 -1.76 -1.75 8.37
C GLY A 95 -0.75 -0.64 8.63
N LEU A 96 -0.03 -0.74 9.75
CA LEU A 96 1.03 0.20 10.12
C LEU A 96 2.23 0.14 9.17
N PHE A 97 2.68 -1.07 8.83
CA PHE A 97 3.72 -1.29 7.83
C PHE A 97 3.35 -0.67 6.48
N GLY A 98 2.12 -0.82 6.04
CA GLY A 98 1.63 -0.32 4.75
C GLY A 98 1.73 1.22 4.65
N TRP A 99 1.39 1.93 5.72
CA TRP A 99 1.56 3.39 5.73
C TRP A 99 3.04 3.81 5.74
N GLU A 100 3.88 3.15 6.53
CA GLU A 100 5.32 3.45 6.54
C GLU A 100 5.97 3.11 5.19
N LEU A 101 5.57 2.00 4.56
CA LEU A 101 5.99 1.65 3.21
C LEU A 101 5.56 2.69 2.18
N SER A 102 4.29 3.12 2.24
CA SER A 102 3.74 4.15 1.35
C SER A 102 4.51 5.47 1.49
N ARG A 103 4.73 5.92 2.73
CA ARG A 103 5.51 7.10 3.04
C ARG A 103 6.95 7.00 2.58
N PHE A 104 7.59 5.84 2.75
CA PHE A 104 8.99 5.63 2.38
C PHE A 104 9.20 5.57 0.87
N SER A 105 8.32 4.87 0.15
CA SER A 105 8.49 4.59 -1.28
C SER A 105 7.80 5.60 -2.20
N GLY A 106 6.89 6.42 -1.68
CA GLY A 106 6.05 7.30 -2.48
C GLY A 106 4.98 6.58 -3.31
N LEU A 107 4.76 5.28 -3.05
CA LEU A 107 3.69 4.48 -3.68
C LEU A 107 2.42 4.51 -2.83
N TRP A 108 1.28 4.32 -3.46
CA TRP A 108 0.14 3.75 -2.77
C TRP A 108 0.46 2.31 -2.37
N VAL A 109 -0.05 1.87 -1.25
CA VAL A 109 0.07 0.48 -0.79
C VAL A 109 -1.32 -0.07 -0.57
N SER A 110 -1.53 -1.32 -0.89
CA SER A 110 -2.82 -1.99 -0.67
C SER A 110 -2.70 -3.15 0.31
N MET A 111 -3.81 -3.46 0.96
CA MET A 111 -3.92 -4.60 1.85
C MET A 111 -5.17 -5.39 1.50
N LYS A 112 -5.01 -6.69 1.31
CA LYS A 112 -6.08 -7.61 0.99
C LYS A 112 -6.87 -7.94 2.27
N CYS A 113 -8.13 -7.59 2.29
CA CYS A 113 -9.04 -7.78 3.42
C CYS A 113 -10.04 -8.87 3.09
N ILE A 114 -9.67 -10.14 3.34
CA ILE A 114 -10.52 -11.30 3.03
C ILE A 114 -11.59 -11.45 4.11
N THR A 115 -12.82 -11.69 3.71
CA THR A 115 -13.97 -11.84 4.60
C THR A 115 -13.70 -12.79 5.77
N SER A 116 -13.07 -13.94 5.54
CA SER A 116 -12.79 -14.93 6.58
C SER A 116 -11.83 -14.45 7.67
N ILE A 117 -10.98 -13.46 7.37
CA ILE A 117 -10.05 -12.85 8.34
C ILE A 117 -10.73 -11.64 9.00
N ILE A 118 -11.37 -10.77 8.21
CA ILE A 118 -12.00 -9.54 8.73
C ILE A 118 -13.15 -9.84 9.68
N ASP A 119 -13.93 -10.89 9.42
CA ASP A 119 -15.06 -11.31 10.27
C ASP A 119 -14.61 -12.16 11.47
N SER A 120 -13.31 -12.46 11.59
CA SER A 120 -12.82 -13.25 12.72
C SER A 120 -12.52 -12.38 13.94
N THR A 121 -12.41 -13.02 15.10
CA THR A 121 -12.07 -12.37 16.37
C THR A 121 -10.95 -13.16 17.02
N ALA A 122 -9.95 -12.46 17.54
CA ALA A 122 -8.85 -13.06 18.30
C ALA A 122 -8.40 -12.14 19.42
N SER A 123 -7.91 -12.72 20.52
CA SER A 123 -7.12 -11.99 21.50
C SER A 123 -5.68 -11.93 21.04
N ILE A 124 -5.13 -10.75 20.90
CA ILE A 124 -3.75 -10.54 20.49
C ILE A 124 -3.00 -9.77 21.58
N GLN A 125 -1.74 -10.12 21.75
CA GLN A 125 -0.84 -9.32 22.58
C GLN A 125 -0.16 -8.28 21.66
N VAL A 126 -0.30 -7.02 21.99
CA VAL A 126 0.29 -5.91 21.25
C VAL A 126 1.47 -5.38 22.07
N ASP A 127 2.64 -5.35 21.44
CA ASP A 127 3.82 -4.68 21.94
C ASP A 127 4.11 -3.50 20.98
N GLU A 128 4.07 -2.28 21.50
CA GLU A 128 4.28 -1.07 20.71
C GLU A 128 5.66 -1.04 20.03
N GLU A 129 6.68 -1.64 20.65
CA GLU A 129 8.03 -1.72 20.08
C GLU A 129 8.09 -2.61 18.84
N SER A 130 7.17 -3.58 18.71
CA SER A 130 7.09 -4.48 17.56
C SER A 130 6.72 -3.77 16.25
N PHE A 131 6.19 -2.55 16.32
CA PHE A 131 5.79 -1.77 15.16
C PHE A 131 6.81 -0.70 14.73
N ASN A 132 8.03 -0.78 15.23
CA ASN A 132 9.13 0.07 14.79
C ASN A 132 9.78 -0.49 13.53
N PHE A 133 9.37 0.02 12.37
CA PHE A 133 9.89 -0.43 11.09
C PHE A 133 11.21 0.28 10.73
N ILE A 134 12.18 -0.51 10.29
CA ILE A 134 13.50 -0.04 9.92
C ILE A 134 13.46 0.53 8.50
N LYS A 135 13.81 1.82 8.36
CA LYS A 135 13.93 2.46 7.05
C LYS A 135 15.32 2.20 6.47
N PRO A 136 15.40 1.66 5.23
CA PRO A 136 16.67 1.60 4.52
C PRO A 136 17.27 3.00 4.33
N GLU A 137 18.60 3.08 4.26
CA GLU A 137 19.27 4.32 3.90
C GLU A 137 19.03 4.63 2.42
N LEU A 138 18.57 5.85 2.15
CA LEU A 138 18.32 6.31 0.78
C LEU A 138 19.59 6.93 0.19
N ARG A 139 19.93 6.52 -1.02
CA ARG A 139 20.92 7.22 -1.84
C ARG A 139 20.32 8.54 -2.34
N LYS A 140 21.17 9.49 -2.69
CA LYS A 140 20.75 10.84 -3.10
C LYS A 140 19.74 10.82 -4.27
N GLU A 141 19.91 9.90 -5.20
CA GLU A 141 19.04 9.72 -6.35
C GLU A 141 17.67 9.14 -5.99
N GLN A 142 17.53 8.57 -4.79
CA GLN A 142 16.34 7.92 -4.28
C GLN A 142 15.44 8.85 -3.43
N LEU A 143 15.85 10.09 -3.23
CA LEU A 143 15.12 11.04 -2.37
C LEU A 143 13.87 11.62 -3.05
N ASP A 144 13.74 11.50 -4.36
CA ASP A 144 12.67 12.14 -5.14
C ASP A 144 11.57 11.16 -5.57
N VAL A 145 10.92 10.57 -4.59
CA VAL A 145 9.85 9.56 -4.81
C VAL A 145 8.45 10.12 -4.65
N HIS A 146 8.31 11.27 -4.01
CA HIS A 146 7.02 11.81 -3.61
C HIS A 146 6.37 12.66 -4.71
N ILE A 147 5.09 13.01 -4.47
CA ILE A 147 4.33 13.90 -5.35
C ILE A 147 4.98 15.28 -5.40
N ARG A 148 5.06 15.85 -6.58
CA ARG A 148 5.65 17.16 -6.85
C ARG A 148 4.84 17.96 -7.87
N PRO A 149 4.94 19.28 -7.86
CA PRO A 149 4.25 20.12 -8.85
C PRO A 149 4.86 19.92 -10.25
N TYR A 150 4.02 20.12 -11.27
CA TYR A 150 4.43 20.16 -12.69
C TYR A 150 5.21 18.93 -13.17
N ASP A 151 4.91 17.75 -12.60
CA ASP A 151 5.57 16.52 -12.96
C ASP A 151 5.10 15.99 -14.33
N ASN A 152 6.03 15.50 -15.13
CA ASN A 152 5.72 14.91 -16.41
C ASN A 152 5.15 13.50 -16.23
N MET A 153 4.03 13.19 -16.89
CA MET A 153 3.32 11.91 -16.76
C MET A 153 4.21 10.70 -17.12
N LEU A 154 5.02 10.79 -18.17
CA LEU A 154 5.93 9.72 -18.58
C LEU A 154 7.04 9.48 -17.55
N GLU A 155 7.54 10.54 -16.93
CA GLU A 155 8.53 10.44 -15.86
C GLU A 155 7.92 9.89 -14.57
N GLN A 156 6.66 10.21 -14.26
CA GLN A 156 5.93 9.59 -13.16
C GLN A 156 5.83 8.08 -13.34
N GLU A 157 5.34 7.65 -14.51
CA GLU A 157 5.20 6.23 -14.84
C GLU A 157 6.55 5.50 -14.77
N LYS A 158 7.60 6.05 -15.39
CA LYS A 158 8.95 5.48 -15.40
C LYS A 158 9.53 5.31 -13.99
N ARG A 159 9.27 6.23 -13.08
CA ARG A 159 9.77 6.16 -11.70
C ARG A 159 9.18 5.01 -10.90
N ILE A 160 8.00 4.50 -11.24
CA ILE A 160 7.41 3.37 -10.51
C ILE A 160 8.32 2.15 -10.59
N PRO A 161 8.60 1.55 -11.77
CA PRO A 161 9.43 0.35 -11.87
C PRO A 161 10.92 0.62 -11.63
N SER A 162 11.42 1.81 -11.97
CA SER A 162 12.87 2.10 -11.88
C SER A 162 13.34 2.53 -10.50
N LEU A 163 12.46 3.09 -9.66
CA LEU A 163 12.82 3.67 -8.38
C LEU A 163 11.91 3.22 -7.23
N LYS A 164 10.60 3.45 -7.34
CA LYS A 164 9.67 3.29 -6.21
C LYS A 164 9.46 1.81 -5.83
N LEU A 165 9.23 0.92 -6.79
CA LEU A 165 9.08 -0.52 -6.52
C LEU A 165 10.36 -1.16 -5.96
N PRO A 166 11.57 -0.91 -6.49
CA PRO A 166 12.81 -1.35 -5.86
C PRO A 166 12.95 -0.91 -4.40
N LEU A 167 12.59 0.34 -4.06
CA LEU A 167 12.59 0.82 -2.68
C LEU A 167 11.57 0.08 -1.80
N ALA A 168 10.39 -0.19 -2.32
CA ALA A 168 9.38 -0.97 -1.61
C ALA A 168 9.87 -2.39 -1.30
N VAL A 169 10.55 -3.03 -2.25
CA VAL A 169 11.15 -4.36 -2.06
C VAL A 169 12.28 -4.31 -1.01
N GLU A 170 13.12 -3.28 -1.04
CA GLU A 170 14.20 -3.11 -0.07
C GLU A 170 13.65 -2.90 1.34
N PHE A 171 12.62 -2.06 1.49
CA PHE A 171 11.92 -1.84 2.77
C PHE A 171 11.31 -3.15 3.31
N ALA A 172 10.62 -3.91 2.46
CA ALA A 172 10.03 -5.18 2.84
C ALA A 172 11.08 -6.21 3.29
N LYS A 173 12.22 -6.30 2.59
CA LYS A 173 13.34 -7.17 2.97
C LYS A 173 13.98 -6.76 4.28
N LYS A 174 14.20 -5.46 4.50
CA LYS A 174 14.83 -4.94 5.72
C LYS A 174 14.00 -5.23 6.98
N ASN A 175 12.68 -5.30 6.83
CA ASN A 175 11.74 -5.57 7.91
C ASN A 175 11.28 -7.03 7.98
N ASN A 176 11.79 -7.91 7.12
CA ASN A 176 11.46 -9.35 7.10
C ASN A 176 9.94 -9.61 7.08
N ILE A 177 9.16 -8.76 6.38
CA ILE A 177 7.70 -8.86 6.37
C ILE A 177 7.21 -10.13 5.64
N ASN A 178 7.98 -10.62 4.66
CA ASN A 178 7.68 -11.85 3.96
C ASN A 178 8.21 -13.05 4.74
N LYS A 179 7.33 -13.93 5.18
CA LYS A 179 7.65 -15.12 5.97
C LYS A 179 7.29 -16.38 5.21
N VAL A 180 8.14 -17.41 5.28
CA VAL A 180 7.79 -18.76 4.81
C VAL A 180 6.98 -19.42 5.93
N ILE A 181 5.67 -19.55 5.72
CA ILE A 181 4.75 -20.12 6.72
C ILE A 181 4.88 -21.64 6.74
N TRP A 182 5.10 -22.25 5.59
CA TRP A 182 5.25 -23.71 5.46
C TRP A 182 6.22 -24.05 4.33
N ASN A 183 7.09 -25.05 4.60
CA ASN A 183 8.03 -25.57 3.62
C ASN A 183 8.00 -27.10 3.67
N ASN A 184 7.65 -27.74 2.56
CA ASN A 184 7.58 -29.20 2.43
C ASN A 184 8.95 -29.88 2.30
N GLY A 185 10.04 -29.11 2.28
CA GLY A 185 11.40 -29.64 2.13
C GLY A 185 11.79 -30.07 0.71
N PHE A 186 10.89 -30.01 -0.27
CA PHE A 186 11.25 -30.27 -1.65
C PHE A 186 12.03 -29.08 -2.22
N LYS A 187 13.21 -29.37 -2.80
CA LYS A 187 13.95 -28.39 -3.62
C LYS A 187 13.39 -28.46 -5.04
N ASN A 188 12.85 -27.37 -5.52
CA ASN A 188 12.51 -27.22 -6.94
C ASN A 188 13.76 -26.98 -7.75
#